data_40d67f4c92aa479e08a11a1e2bc218ce
#
_entry.id   40d67f4c92aa479e08a11a1e2bc218ce
#
_cell.length_a   1.000
_cell.length_b   1.000
_cell.length_c   1.000
_cell.angle_alpha   90.00
_cell.angle_beta   90.00
_cell.angle_gamma   90.00
#
_symmetry.space_group_name_H-M   'P 1'
#
loop_
_entity.id
_entity.type
_entity.pdbx_description
1 polymer ?
#
loop_
_entity_poly.entity_id
_entity_poly.type
_entity_poly.pdbx_seq_one_letter_code
_entity_poly.pdbx_strand_id
1 'polypeptide(L)'
;MFDNPFGITVRSVCAPLLDLPRHCTAEEYLRRRGELGGTEVSARLLASSGTERYLLDTGFRASTVMTPDEMATLTGAATEEIVRLEALAESIAPGCTAAGFASAFDDALEAAAANAVGVKSIIAYRYGLDFDPAPPEPAQVTAAAGRWLTAIEAGSPTRLADPVLLRHLLWRAVELRQPIQLHVGYGDPDIVLHRCDPSHLTGFAHATRTTGARLMLLHCYPYIRQAGILAQLFPHVWLDTSAAVSHTGPSSQTLVRESLEIAPLHKVLYASDAFGLPELYACGSWLWRRAVGRVLDEWLADDLIGAADARRYVEMLGRGNALRAYGLE
;
A
#
# COMPACT_ATOMS: atom_id res chain seq x y z
N MET A 1 -6.31 23.14 -6.94
CA MET A 1 -6.55 21.87 -6.21
C MET A 1 -7.72 21.09 -6.78
N PHE A 2 -8.87 21.71 -7.10
CA PHE A 2 -10.07 21.00 -7.57
C PHE A 2 -10.14 20.76 -9.09
N ASP A 3 -9.22 21.31 -9.88
CA ASP A 3 -9.16 21.14 -11.33
C ASP A 3 -8.16 20.03 -11.75
N ASN A 4 -8.17 18.95 -11.00
CA ASN A 4 -7.45 17.72 -11.31
C ASN A 4 -8.40 16.51 -11.14
N PRO A 5 -8.02 15.31 -11.59
CA PRO A 5 -8.89 14.13 -11.55
C PRO A 5 -9.43 13.79 -10.16
N PHE A 6 -8.61 13.93 -9.11
CA PHE A 6 -9.07 13.72 -7.74
C PHE A 6 -10.08 14.79 -7.29
N GLY A 7 -9.80 16.07 -7.53
CA GLY A 7 -10.69 17.18 -7.16
C GLY A 7 -12.06 17.12 -7.87
N ILE A 8 -12.08 16.69 -9.15
CA ILE A 8 -13.35 16.43 -9.86
C ILE A 8 -14.15 15.36 -9.12
N THR A 9 -13.49 14.30 -8.66
CA THR A 9 -14.13 13.20 -7.92
C THR A 9 -14.64 13.66 -6.56
N VAL A 10 -13.84 14.43 -5.81
CA VAL A 10 -14.25 15.02 -4.52
C VAL A 10 -15.54 15.79 -4.66
N ARG A 11 -15.66 16.67 -5.66
CA ARG A 11 -16.88 17.49 -5.88
C ARG A 11 -18.10 16.65 -6.29
N SER A 12 -17.90 15.50 -6.89
CA SER A 12 -19.01 14.63 -7.31
C SER A 12 -19.40 13.61 -6.25
N VAL A 13 -18.47 13.11 -5.47
CA VAL A 13 -18.66 12.01 -4.49
C VAL A 13 -18.77 12.56 -3.06
N CYS A 14 -17.81 13.39 -2.63
CA CYS A 14 -17.75 13.85 -1.25
C CYS A 14 -18.70 15.03 -0.95
N ALA A 15 -18.99 15.89 -1.93
CA ALA A 15 -19.87 17.05 -1.69
C ALA A 15 -21.26 16.65 -1.15
N PRO A 16 -21.97 15.67 -1.70
CA PRO A 16 -23.26 15.22 -1.14
C PRO A 16 -23.13 14.65 0.30
N LEU A 17 -22.01 14.03 0.65
CA LEU A 17 -21.76 13.51 1.98
C LEU A 17 -21.54 14.61 3.03
N LEU A 18 -21.27 15.83 2.57
CA LEU A 18 -21.13 17.03 3.37
C LEU A 18 -22.33 17.99 3.23
N ASP A 19 -23.48 17.50 2.79
CA ASP A 19 -24.73 18.26 2.60
C ASP A 19 -24.62 19.36 1.52
N LEU A 20 -23.80 19.15 0.50
CA LEU A 20 -23.63 20.05 -0.64
C LEU A 20 -24.19 19.44 -1.95
N PRO A 21 -24.61 20.25 -2.91
CA PRO A 21 -24.94 19.74 -4.22
C PRO A 21 -23.68 19.19 -4.91
N ARG A 22 -23.89 18.16 -5.75
CA ARG A 22 -22.79 17.69 -6.64
C ARG A 22 -22.28 18.85 -7.49
N HIS A 23 -20.96 18.84 -7.72
CA HIS A 23 -20.29 19.85 -8.55
C HIS A 23 -20.33 21.28 -7.96
N CYS A 24 -20.57 21.43 -6.65
CA CYS A 24 -20.40 22.72 -5.97
C CYS A 24 -19.02 23.31 -6.26
N THR A 25 -18.86 24.59 -6.07
CA THR A 25 -17.56 25.26 -6.24
C THR A 25 -16.54 24.76 -5.20
N ALA A 26 -15.27 24.93 -5.49
CA ALA A 26 -14.21 24.62 -4.53
C ALA A 26 -14.35 25.43 -3.24
N GLU A 27 -14.75 26.69 -3.35
CA GLU A 27 -14.96 27.59 -2.22
C GLU A 27 -16.12 27.12 -1.32
N GLU A 28 -17.25 26.75 -1.90
CA GLU A 28 -18.38 26.19 -1.16
C GLU A 28 -18.00 24.90 -0.44
N TYR A 29 -17.25 24.02 -1.10
CA TYR A 29 -16.78 22.78 -0.50
C TYR A 29 -15.88 23.04 0.71
N LEU A 30 -14.87 23.88 0.55
CA LEU A 30 -13.91 24.18 1.62
C LEU A 30 -14.57 24.91 2.80
N ARG A 31 -15.48 25.85 2.53
CA ARG A 31 -16.26 26.54 3.57
C ARG A 31 -17.07 25.51 4.38
N ARG A 32 -17.84 24.65 3.72
CA ARG A 32 -18.67 23.64 4.39
C ARG A 32 -17.82 22.64 5.18
N ARG A 33 -16.72 22.20 4.59
CA ARG A 33 -15.74 21.33 5.27
C ARG A 33 -15.19 21.97 6.55
N GLY A 34 -14.90 23.27 6.51
CA GLY A 34 -14.47 24.06 7.68
C GLY A 34 -15.56 24.20 8.74
N GLU A 35 -16.84 24.40 8.34
CA GLU A 35 -17.98 24.51 9.26
C GLU A 35 -18.22 23.19 10.01
N LEU A 36 -18.09 22.05 9.35
CA LEU A 36 -18.28 20.74 9.97
C LEU A 36 -17.12 20.34 10.88
N GLY A 37 -15.91 20.80 10.58
CA GLY A 37 -14.69 20.44 11.31
C GLY A 37 -14.14 19.06 10.93
N GLY A 38 -12.87 18.82 11.25
CA GLY A 38 -12.13 17.64 10.79
C GLY A 38 -12.72 16.30 11.25
N THR A 39 -13.15 16.22 12.49
CA THR A 39 -13.71 14.97 13.08
C THR A 39 -14.99 14.54 12.39
N GLU A 40 -15.95 15.46 12.21
CA GLU A 40 -17.24 15.16 11.57
C GLU A 40 -17.05 14.80 10.09
N VAL A 41 -16.20 15.54 9.38
CA VAL A 41 -15.86 15.24 7.98
C VAL A 41 -15.23 13.86 7.86
N SER A 42 -14.26 13.53 8.73
CA SER A 42 -13.63 12.21 8.74
C SER A 42 -14.64 11.10 9.02
N ALA A 43 -15.48 11.26 10.02
CA ALA A 43 -16.51 10.26 10.36
C ALA A 43 -17.45 9.98 9.18
N ARG A 44 -17.97 11.01 8.53
CA ARG A 44 -18.89 10.86 7.37
C ARG A 44 -18.22 10.18 6.18
N LEU A 45 -17.02 10.64 5.82
CA LEU A 45 -16.33 10.17 4.62
C LEU A 45 -15.78 8.75 4.80
N LEU A 46 -15.22 8.42 5.98
CA LEU A 46 -14.78 7.07 6.30
C LEU A 46 -15.96 6.08 6.34
N ALA A 47 -17.06 6.44 7.00
CA ALA A 47 -18.28 5.62 7.01
C ALA A 47 -18.78 5.32 5.59
N SER A 48 -18.74 6.31 4.67
CA SER A 48 -19.18 6.14 3.29
C SER A 48 -18.32 5.17 2.48
N SER A 49 -17.08 4.92 2.92
CA SER A 49 -16.20 3.96 2.25
C SER A 49 -16.70 2.52 2.37
N GLY A 50 -17.47 2.20 3.41
CA GLY A 50 -17.94 0.85 3.71
C GLY A 50 -16.80 -0.14 3.91
N THR A 51 -15.66 0.33 4.45
CA THR A 51 -14.50 -0.50 4.76
C THR A 51 -14.72 -1.21 6.08
N GLU A 52 -14.64 -2.54 6.08
CA GLU A 52 -14.83 -3.37 7.28
C GLU A 52 -13.53 -3.55 8.09
N ARG A 53 -12.38 -3.42 7.43
CA ARG A 53 -11.07 -3.63 8.03
C ARG A 53 -10.02 -2.73 7.38
N TYR A 54 -9.21 -2.07 8.21
CA TYR A 54 -8.09 -1.24 7.78
C TYR A 54 -6.77 -1.90 8.17
N LEU A 55 -5.84 -1.99 7.24
CA LEU A 55 -4.46 -2.39 7.46
C LEU A 55 -3.62 -1.12 7.38
N LEU A 56 -3.08 -0.67 8.51
CA LEU A 56 -2.49 0.66 8.65
C LEU A 56 -0.97 0.59 8.73
N ASP A 57 -0.29 1.28 7.80
CA ASP A 57 1.15 1.54 7.87
C ASP A 57 1.40 2.71 8.82
N THR A 58 1.74 2.41 10.07
CA THR A 58 1.99 3.41 11.11
C THR A 58 3.39 4.04 11.04
N GLY A 59 4.28 3.51 10.19
CA GLY A 59 5.67 3.99 10.05
C GLY A 59 5.82 5.27 9.23
N PHE A 60 4.74 5.81 8.62
CA PHE A 60 4.79 7.07 7.88
C PHE A 60 4.27 8.22 8.75
N ARG A 61 5.15 9.18 9.09
CA ARG A 61 4.80 10.32 9.95
C ARG A 61 4.08 9.90 11.24
N ALA A 62 4.61 8.90 11.92
CA ALA A 62 3.99 8.23 13.08
C ALA A 62 3.41 9.17 14.14
N SER A 63 3.99 10.37 14.32
CA SER A 63 3.50 11.38 15.26
C SER A 63 2.24 12.14 14.81
N THR A 64 1.79 11.96 13.56
CA THR A 64 0.69 12.71 12.95
C THR A 64 -0.42 11.84 12.38
N VAL A 65 -0.23 10.52 12.32
CA VAL A 65 -1.26 9.57 11.89
C VAL A 65 -2.00 9.00 13.08
N MET A 66 -3.25 8.60 12.87
CA MET A 66 -4.03 7.89 13.88
C MET A 66 -3.40 6.53 14.18
N THR A 67 -3.41 6.15 15.43
CA THR A 67 -3.13 4.79 15.84
C THR A 67 -4.24 3.84 15.36
N PRO A 68 -3.98 2.51 15.30
CA PRO A 68 -5.04 1.53 14.99
C PRO A 68 -6.26 1.68 15.91
N ASP A 69 -6.08 1.90 17.22
CA ASP A 69 -7.17 2.05 18.17
C ASP A 69 -8.00 3.34 17.95
N GLU A 70 -7.34 4.45 17.61
CA GLU A 70 -8.03 5.70 17.25
C GLU A 70 -8.85 5.53 15.97
N MET A 71 -8.29 4.85 14.98
CA MET A 71 -8.99 4.56 13.72
C MET A 71 -10.17 3.62 13.95
N ALA A 72 -10.01 2.58 14.76
CA ALA A 72 -11.10 1.68 15.14
C ALA A 72 -12.23 2.42 15.88
N THR A 73 -11.86 3.31 16.80
CA THR A 73 -12.83 4.13 17.56
C THR A 73 -13.61 5.06 16.62
N LEU A 74 -12.94 5.69 15.66
CA LEU A 74 -13.57 6.61 14.72
C LEU A 74 -14.50 5.91 13.73
N THR A 75 -14.12 4.71 13.27
CA THR A 75 -14.80 4.03 12.15
C THR A 75 -15.72 2.89 12.58
N GLY A 76 -15.50 2.31 13.76
CA GLY A 76 -16.13 1.06 14.20
C GLY A 76 -15.66 -0.18 13.43
N ALA A 77 -14.66 -0.05 12.56
CA ALA A 77 -14.10 -1.13 11.75
C ALA A 77 -12.93 -1.80 12.47
N ALA A 78 -12.60 -3.04 12.10
CA ALA A 78 -11.39 -3.70 12.54
C ALA A 78 -10.15 -2.98 11.97
N THR A 79 -9.08 -2.92 12.77
CA THR A 79 -7.82 -2.29 12.36
C THR A 79 -6.66 -3.19 12.69
N GLU A 80 -5.72 -3.28 11.77
CA GLU A 80 -4.52 -4.09 11.89
C GLU A 80 -3.30 -3.23 11.56
N GLU A 81 -2.16 -3.58 12.12
CA GLU A 81 -0.91 -2.87 11.86
C GLU A 81 -0.10 -3.53 10.74
N ILE A 82 0.55 -2.68 9.93
CA ILE A 82 1.60 -3.02 8.98
C ILE A 82 2.88 -2.32 9.43
N VAL A 83 3.92 -3.09 9.72
CA VAL A 83 5.21 -2.56 10.19
C VAL A 83 6.07 -2.09 9.02
N ARG A 84 6.47 -0.81 9.00
CA ARG A 84 7.39 -0.30 7.99
C ARG A 84 8.84 -0.62 8.36
N LEU A 85 9.49 -1.46 7.56
CA LEU A 85 10.84 -1.97 7.81
C LEU A 85 11.89 -0.87 7.95
N GLU A 86 11.87 0.11 7.02
CA GLU A 86 12.83 1.22 7.02
C GLU A 86 12.65 2.11 8.26
N ALA A 87 11.41 2.41 8.65
CA ALA A 87 11.14 3.22 9.84
C ALA A 87 11.60 2.49 11.12
N LEU A 88 11.39 1.18 11.19
CA LEU A 88 11.86 0.36 12.30
C LEU A 88 13.39 0.39 12.39
N ALA A 89 14.11 0.16 11.28
CA ALA A 89 15.56 0.21 11.23
C ALA A 89 16.08 1.61 11.62
N GLU A 90 15.45 2.68 11.13
CA GLU A 90 15.79 4.06 11.44
C GLU A 90 15.58 4.39 12.94
N SER A 91 14.56 3.80 13.57
CA SER A 91 14.25 4.04 14.99
C SER A 91 15.27 3.44 15.96
N ILE A 92 15.88 2.30 15.61
CA ILE A 92 16.89 1.62 16.45
C ILE A 92 18.31 2.14 16.21
N ALA A 93 18.56 2.82 15.09
CA ALA A 93 19.90 3.25 14.69
C ALA A 93 20.68 4.02 15.79
N PRO A 94 20.07 4.96 16.56
CA PRO A 94 20.81 5.72 17.58
C PRO A 94 21.41 4.88 18.70
N GLY A 95 20.97 3.65 18.89
CA GLY A 95 21.46 2.74 19.95
C GLY A 95 22.36 1.62 19.43
N CYS A 96 22.61 1.58 18.11
CA CYS A 96 23.31 0.44 17.50
C CYS A 96 24.79 0.69 17.29
N THR A 97 25.58 -0.41 17.38
CA THR A 97 26.91 -0.50 16.78
C THR A 97 26.83 -1.19 15.42
N ALA A 98 27.86 -1.02 14.60
CA ALA A 98 27.92 -1.72 13.29
C ALA A 98 27.76 -3.24 13.40
N ALA A 99 28.39 -3.85 14.38
CA ALA A 99 28.31 -5.30 14.61
C ALA A 99 26.98 -5.74 15.23
N GLY A 100 26.32 -4.86 15.99
CA GLY A 100 25.07 -5.17 16.70
C GLY A 100 23.81 -4.87 15.88
N PHE A 101 23.91 -4.12 14.76
CA PHE A 101 22.75 -3.66 14.02
C PHE A 101 21.84 -4.80 13.54
N ALA A 102 22.42 -5.85 12.95
CA ALA A 102 21.62 -6.97 12.41
C ALA A 102 20.78 -7.63 13.52
N SER A 103 21.40 -7.98 14.65
CA SER A 103 20.67 -8.59 15.78
C SER A 103 19.64 -7.64 16.38
N ALA A 104 19.97 -6.35 16.55
CA ALA A 104 19.04 -5.37 17.08
C ALA A 104 17.82 -5.17 16.16
N PHE A 105 18.03 -5.23 14.84
CA PHE A 105 16.92 -5.18 13.89
C PHE A 105 16.07 -6.45 13.95
N ASP A 106 16.67 -7.62 14.05
CA ASP A 106 15.97 -8.89 14.16
C ASP A 106 15.06 -8.90 15.40
N ASP A 107 15.58 -8.54 16.56
CA ASP A 107 14.83 -8.48 17.82
C ASP A 107 13.67 -7.46 17.72
N ALA A 108 13.93 -6.28 17.15
CA ALA A 108 12.92 -5.26 16.96
C ALA A 108 11.82 -5.68 15.97
N LEU A 109 12.22 -6.35 14.88
CA LEU A 109 11.28 -6.83 13.87
C LEU A 109 10.39 -7.95 14.41
N GLU A 110 10.93 -8.92 15.14
CA GLU A 110 10.17 -9.98 15.78
C GLU A 110 9.15 -9.41 16.78
N ALA A 111 9.59 -8.46 17.61
CA ALA A 111 8.70 -7.81 18.58
C ALA A 111 7.57 -7.02 17.90
N ALA A 112 7.88 -6.23 16.87
CA ALA A 112 6.89 -5.45 16.13
C ALA A 112 5.92 -6.33 15.33
N ALA A 113 6.44 -7.37 14.67
CA ALA A 113 5.67 -8.29 13.84
C ALA A 113 4.73 -9.21 14.64
N ALA A 114 4.96 -9.41 15.94
CA ALA A 114 4.13 -10.26 16.78
C ALA A 114 2.65 -9.82 16.83
N ASN A 115 2.38 -8.53 16.68
CA ASN A 115 1.04 -7.94 16.73
C ASN A 115 0.62 -7.33 15.39
N ALA A 116 1.41 -7.51 14.32
CA ALA A 116 1.12 -7.00 13.00
C ALA A 116 0.68 -8.11 12.04
N VAL A 117 -0.09 -7.77 11.03
CA VAL A 117 -0.58 -8.71 10.00
C VAL A 117 0.33 -8.76 8.76
N GLY A 118 1.36 -7.93 8.73
CA GLY A 118 2.33 -7.87 7.66
C GLY A 118 3.34 -6.75 7.86
N VAL A 119 4.29 -6.69 6.93
CA VAL A 119 5.32 -5.65 6.91
C VAL A 119 5.30 -4.91 5.59
N LYS A 120 5.91 -3.72 5.55
CA LYS A 120 6.01 -2.89 4.32
C LYS A 120 7.42 -2.42 4.11
N SER A 121 7.91 -2.49 2.87
CA SER A 121 9.14 -1.84 2.45
C SER A 121 8.86 -0.75 1.42
N ILE A 122 9.57 0.35 1.60
CA ILE A 122 9.63 1.47 0.67
C ILE A 122 10.99 1.55 -0.04
N ILE A 123 11.63 0.41 -0.25
CA ILE A 123 12.91 0.32 -0.97
C ILE A 123 12.86 1.05 -2.32
N ALA A 124 11.70 1.09 -2.97
CA ALA A 124 11.47 1.83 -4.20
C ALA A 124 11.85 3.31 -4.08
N TYR A 125 11.52 3.96 -2.97
CA TYR A 125 11.89 5.37 -2.68
C TYR A 125 13.32 5.56 -2.22
N ARG A 126 13.91 4.51 -1.67
CA ARG A 126 15.22 4.59 -1.03
C ARG A 126 16.35 4.28 -1.98
N TYR A 127 16.09 3.32 -2.90
CA TYR A 127 17.07 2.83 -3.86
C TYR A 127 16.45 2.55 -5.23
N GLY A 128 15.37 1.77 -5.28
CA GLY A 128 14.73 1.24 -6.48
C GLY A 128 14.42 -0.25 -6.30
N LEU A 129 13.71 -0.83 -7.27
CA LEU A 129 13.38 -2.26 -7.28
C LEU A 129 14.40 -3.13 -8.04
N ASP A 130 15.40 -2.51 -8.64
CA ASP A 130 16.49 -3.11 -9.39
C ASP A 130 17.67 -3.55 -8.49
N PHE A 131 17.37 -3.95 -7.25
CA PHE A 131 18.37 -4.46 -6.31
C PHE A 131 18.75 -5.90 -6.60
N ASP A 132 19.95 -6.32 -6.11
CA ASP A 132 20.38 -7.71 -6.16
C ASP A 132 19.42 -8.60 -5.34
N PRO A 133 18.79 -9.63 -5.95
CA PRO A 133 17.78 -10.44 -5.27
C PRO A 133 18.31 -11.37 -4.20
N ALA A 134 19.63 -11.61 -4.13
CA ALA A 134 20.23 -12.50 -3.14
C ALA A 134 20.28 -11.87 -1.73
N PRO A 135 20.21 -12.65 -0.65
CA PRO A 135 20.47 -12.14 0.70
C PRO A 135 21.91 -11.61 0.78
N PRO A 136 22.16 -10.50 1.50
CA PRO A 136 23.50 -9.99 1.70
C PRO A 136 24.28 -10.88 2.70
N GLU A 137 25.59 -10.98 2.51
CA GLU A 137 26.45 -11.66 3.48
C GLU A 137 26.56 -10.88 4.80
N PRO A 138 26.66 -11.52 5.97
CA PRO A 138 26.75 -10.85 7.28
C PRO A 138 27.84 -9.77 7.36
N ALA A 139 29.01 -10.04 6.76
CA ALA A 139 30.10 -9.07 6.71
C ALA A 139 29.76 -7.81 5.90
N GLN A 140 28.96 -7.95 4.82
CA GLN A 140 28.49 -6.82 4.03
C GLN A 140 27.49 -5.98 4.84
N VAL A 141 26.59 -6.62 5.59
CA VAL A 141 25.62 -5.94 6.47
C VAL A 141 26.35 -5.14 7.54
N THR A 142 27.33 -5.74 8.24
CA THR A 142 28.13 -5.04 9.25
C THR A 142 28.88 -3.84 8.67
N ALA A 143 29.51 -3.99 7.51
CA ALA A 143 30.23 -2.90 6.86
C ALA A 143 29.28 -1.77 6.41
N ALA A 144 28.11 -2.10 5.88
CA ALA A 144 27.10 -1.14 5.47
C ALA A 144 26.50 -0.40 6.67
N ALA A 145 26.19 -1.12 7.75
CA ALA A 145 25.74 -0.52 9.01
C ALA A 145 26.78 0.45 9.57
N GLY A 146 28.06 0.08 9.56
CA GLY A 146 29.16 0.97 9.99
C GLY A 146 29.19 2.29 9.20
N ARG A 147 29.10 2.23 7.88
CA ARG A 147 29.06 3.45 7.04
C ARG A 147 27.83 4.32 7.36
N TRP A 148 26.67 3.70 7.47
CA TRP A 148 25.40 4.41 7.73
C TRP A 148 25.42 5.08 9.12
N LEU A 149 25.80 4.35 10.18
CA LEU A 149 25.88 4.87 11.55
C LEU A 149 26.93 5.99 11.68
N THR A 150 28.09 5.84 11.05
CA THR A 150 29.11 6.90 11.01
C THR A 150 28.58 8.17 10.30
N ALA A 151 27.83 8.02 9.23
CA ALA A 151 27.21 9.18 8.56
C ALA A 151 26.18 9.89 9.46
N ILE A 152 25.38 9.12 10.23
CA ILE A 152 24.42 9.69 11.21
C ILE A 152 25.17 10.44 12.31
N GLU A 153 26.24 9.86 12.88
CA GLU A 153 27.08 10.52 13.89
C GLU A 153 27.72 11.83 13.36
N ALA A 154 28.03 11.88 12.06
CA ALA A 154 28.51 13.06 11.38
C ALA A 154 27.42 14.10 11.02
N GLY A 155 26.15 13.87 11.44
CA GLY A 155 25.04 14.79 11.25
C GLY A 155 24.20 14.55 10.01
N SER A 156 24.38 13.44 9.28
CA SER A 156 23.47 13.06 8.20
C SER A 156 22.12 12.62 8.74
N PRO A 157 21.03 12.83 7.96
CA PRO A 157 19.71 12.28 8.31
C PRO A 157 19.77 10.76 8.53
N THR A 158 18.95 10.26 9.46
CA THR A 158 18.85 8.82 9.75
C THR A 158 18.23 8.01 8.60
N ARG A 159 17.82 8.66 7.51
CA ARG A 159 17.20 8.03 6.33
C ARG A 159 18.06 6.90 5.76
N LEU A 160 17.56 5.67 5.87
CA LEU A 160 18.23 4.48 5.36
C LEU A 160 18.04 4.37 3.83
N ALA A 161 19.15 4.31 3.09
CA ALA A 161 19.18 4.17 1.63
C ALA A 161 20.29 3.22 1.12
N ASP A 162 21.09 2.63 2.02
CA ASP A 162 22.13 1.65 1.61
C ASP A 162 21.44 0.37 1.11
N PRO A 163 21.70 -0.06 -0.16
CA PRO A 163 21.02 -1.22 -0.75
C PRO A 163 21.33 -2.55 -0.05
N VAL A 164 22.48 -2.68 0.60
CA VAL A 164 22.81 -3.88 1.36
C VAL A 164 21.93 -3.99 2.60
N LEU A 165 21.74 -2.89 3.33
CA LEU A 165 20.87 -2.88 4.50
C LEU A 165 19.42 -3.06 4.10
N LEU A 166 18.92 -2.37 3.06
CA LEU A 166 17.55 -2.53 2.58
C LEU A 166 17.27 -4.00 2.16
N ARG A 167 18.21 -4.67 1.50
CA ARG A 167 18.11 -6.10 1.19
C ARG A 167 18.09 -6.96 2.45
N HIS A 168 18.91 -6.63 3.45
CA HIS A 168 18.89 -7.32 4.74
C HIS A 168 17.49 -7.24 5.37
N LEU A 169 16.90 -6.03 5.45
CA LEU A 169 15.54 -5.85 5.99
C LEU A 169 14.52 -6.73 5.24
N LEU A 170 14.56 -6.74 3.90
CA LEU A 170 13.66 -7.55 3.09
C LEU A 170 13.82 -9.05 3.34
N TRP A 171 15.06 -9.56 3.44
CA TRP A 171 15.28 -10.98 3.67
C TRP A 171 14.89 -11.41 5.09
N ARG A 172 15.07 -10.54 6.10
CA ARG A 172 14.53 -10.80 7.44
C ARG A 172 12.98 -10.85 7.42
N ALA A 173 12.33 -9.96 6.65
CA ALA A 173 10.89 -10.01 6.43
C ALA A 173 10.45 -11.30 5.72
N VAL A 174 11.21 -11.81 4.76
CA VAL A 174 10.94 -13.10 4.08
C VAL A 174 10.95 -14.25 5.10
N GLU A 175 11.86 -14.25 6.05
CA GLU A 175 11.97 -15.30 7.07
C GLU A 175 10.80 -15.31 8.06
N LEU A 176 10.14 -14.18 8.29
CA LEU A 176 8.90 -14.10 9.08
C LEU A 176 7.71 -14.81 8.43
N ARG A 177 7.76 -15.04 7.10
CA ARG A 177 6.66 -15.63 6.30
C ARG A 177 5.34 -14.86 6.37
N GLN A 178 5.39 -13.61 6.79
CA GLN A 178 4.26 -12.69 6.76
C GLN A 178 4.11 -12.02 5.39
N PRO A 179 2.96 -11.39 5.09
CA PRO A 179 2.80 -10.56 3.90
C PRO A 179 3.79 -9.39 3.90
N ILE A 180 4.47 -9.21 2.76
CA ILE A 180 5.43 -8.12 2.55
C ILE A 180 4.84 -7.18 1.50
N GLN A 181 4.42 -6.00 1.93
CA GLN A 181 3.99 -4.94 1.05
C GLN A 181 5.21 -4.26 0.42
N LEU A 182 5.21 -4.11 -0.89
CA LEU A 182 6.27 -3.44 -1.65
C LEU A 182 5.65 -2.27 -2.42
N HIS A 183 6.14 -1.06 -2.18
CA HIS A 183 5.78 0.09 -3.01
C HIS A 183 6.27 -0.12 -4.44
N VAL A 184 5.37 0.09 -5.42
CA VAL A 184 5.63 -0.10 -6.84
C VAL A 184 5.05 1.07 -7.63
N GLY A 185 5.79 1.57 -8.60
CA GLY A 185 5.31 2.60 -9.53
C GLY A 185 5.23 4.00 -8.93
N TYR A 186 4.13 4.68 -9.21
CA TYR A 186 3.85 6.07 -8.84
C TYR A 186 3.92 6.33 -7.33
N GLY A 187 4.46 7.48 -6.98
CA GLY A 187 4.58 7.92 -5.59
C GLY A 187 5.00 9.39 -5.44
N ASP A 188 5.67 9.71 -4.34
CA ASP A 188 6.15 11.04 -3.99
C ASP A 188 7.29 11.53 -4.90
N PRO A 189 7.64 12.85 -4.90
CA PRO A 189 8.62 13.44 -5.82
C PRO A 189 10.04 12.87 -5.75
N ASP A 190 10.40 12.14 -4.70
CA ASP A 190 11.73 11.53 -4.53
C ASP A 190 11.85 10.16 -5.22
N ILE A 191 10.80 9.71 -5.91
CA ILE A 191 10.82 8.45 -6.65
C ILE A 191 11.54 8.58 -7.99
N VAL A 192 12.30 7.55 -8.37
CA VAL A 192 12.84 7.39 -9.71
C VAL A 192 11.97 6.38 -10.45
N LEU A 193 10.97 6.87 -11.18
CA LEU A 193 9.83 6.07 -11.64
C LEU A 193 10.22 4.79 -12.39
N HIS A 194 11.20 4.84 -13.33
CA HIS A 194 11.60 3.65 -14.08
C HIS A 194 12.29 2.57 -13.21
N ARG A 195 12.86 2.95 -12.06
CA ARG A 195 13.41 2.01 -11.08
C ARG A 195 12.35 1.39 -10.17
N CYS A 196 11.10 1.83 -10.30
CA CYS A 196 9.95 1.33 -9.56
C CYS A 196 9.04 0.44 -10.41
N ASP A 197 9.51 0.04 -11.61
CA ASP A 197 8.87 -0.98 -12.44
C ASP A 197 8.96 -2.34 -11.73
N PRO A 198 7.83 -3.03 -11.45
CA PRO A 198 7.83 -4.32 -10.77
C PRO A 198 8.54 -5.42 -11.55
N SER A 199 8.78 -5.28 -12.85
CA SER A 199 9.57 -6.25 -13.63
C SER A 199 10.99 -6.44 -13.06
N HIS A 200 11.55 -5.44 -12.39
CA HIS A 200 12.81 -5.54 -11.67
C HIS A 200 12.76 -6.54 -10.49
N LEU A 201 11.57 -6.79 -9.93
CA LEU A 201 11.38 -7.77 -8.84
C LEU A 201 11.39 -9.22 -9.31
N THR A 202 11.49 -9.51 -10.61
CA THR A 202 11.47 -10.89 -11.14
C THR A 202 12.47 -11.80 -10.43
N GLY A 203 13.71 -11.33 -10.25
CA GLY A 203 14.76 -12.08 -9.53
C GLY A 203 14.40 -12.35 -8.07
N PHE A 204 13.86 -11.35 -7.37
CA PHE A 204 13.44 -11.48 -5.98
C PHE A 204 12.21 -12.41 -5.84
N ALA A 205 11.25 -12.34 -6.77
CA ALA A 205 10.13 -13.26 -6.82
C ALA A 205 10.57 -14.72 -7.07
N HIS A 206 11.59 -14.94 -7.91
CA HIS A 206 12.18 -16.27 -8.05
C HIS A 206 12.85 -16.75 -6.76
N ALA A 207 13.65 -15.91 -6.12
CA ALA A 207 14.40 -16.25 -4.90
C ALA A 207 13.47 -16.56 -3.70
N THR A 208 12.30 -15.92 -3.65
CA THR A 208 11.35 -16.06 -2.53
C THR A 208 10.24 -17.10 -2.79
N ARG A 209 10.19 -17.71 -3.98
CA ARG A 209 9.09 -18.59 -4.40
C ARG A 209 8.76 -19.74 -3.45
N THR A 210 9.77 -20.31 -2.78
CA THR A 210 9.64 -21.48 -1.91
C THR A 210 9.78 -21.16 -0.43
N THR A 211 9.91 -19.89 -0.05
CA THR A 211 10.16 -19.48 1.33
C THR A 211 8.88 -19.43 2.18
N GLY A 212 7.72 -19.36 1.55
CA GLY A 212 6.44 -19.12 2.20
C GLY A 212 6.09 -17.63 2.37
N ALA A 213 6.97 -16.72 1.96
CA ALA A 213 6.67 -15.28 1.92
C ALA A 213 5.59 -14.97 0.89
N ARG A 214 4.81 -13.90 1.13
CA ARG A 214 3.77 -13.39 0.24
C ARG A 214 4.12 -11.94 -0.13
N LEU A 215 4.24 -11.64 -1.42
CA LEU A 215 4.62 -10.33 -1.93
C LEU A 215 3.39 -9.57 -2.40
N MET A 216 3.11 -8.41 -1.80
CA MET A 216 1.99 -7.54 -2.15
C MET A 216 2.53 -6.33 -2.90
N LEU A 217 2.33 -6.27 -4.23
CA LEU A 217 2.74 -5.15 -5.06
C LEU A 217 1.69 -4.05 -4.96
N LEU A 218 2.05 -2.92 -4.32
CA LEU A 218 1.12 -1.84 -4.05
C LEU A 218 1.12 -0.81 -5.17
N HIS A 219 -0.05 -0.19 -5.42
CA HIS A 219 -0.27 0.94 -6.35
C HIS A 219 -0.12 0.57 -7.83
N CYS A 220 1.01 0.03 -8.23
CA CYS A 220 1.37 -0.52 -9.54
C CYS A 220 1.26 0.44 -10.75
N TYR A 221 0.77 1.67 -10.61
CA TYR A 221 0.66 2.62 -11.73
C TYR A 221 2.03 3.24 -12.07
N PRO A 222 2.44 3.37 -13.34
CA PRO A 222 1.74 2.96 -14.58
C PRO A 222 2.00 1.50 -14.99
N TYR A 223 2.66 0.68 -14.20
CA TYR A 223 3.16 -0.66 -14.48
C TYR A 223 2.19 -1.79 -14.09
N ILE A 224 0.88 -1.54 -14.20
CA ILE A 224 -0.17 -2.48 -13.75
C ILE A 224 -0.07 -3.82 -14.47
N ARG A 225 0.19 -3.81 -15.79
CA ARG A 225 0.33 -5.03 -16.59
C ARG A 225 1.55 -5.85 -16.19
N GLN A 226 2.67 -5.19 -15.92
CA GLN A 226 3.90 -5.85 -15.42
C GLN A 226 3.66 -6.53 -14.06
N ALA A 227 2.99 -5.83 -13.14
CA ALA A 227 2.59 -6.40 -11.86
C ALA A 227 1.62 -7.59 -12.05
N GLY A 228 0.65 -7.47 -12.96
CA GLY A 228 -0.28 -8.53 -13.33
C GLY A 228 0.43 -9.78 -13.88
N ILE A 229 1.45 -9.60 -14.72
CA ILE A 229 2.28 -10.69 -15.22
C ILE A 229 3.04 -11.38 -14.09
N LEU A 230 3.63 -10.63 -13.15
CA LEU A 230 4.28 -11.25 -11.98
C LEU A 230 3.28 -12.03 -11.12
N ALA A 231 2.10 -11.49 -10.88
CA ALA A 231 1.05 -12.19 -10.15
C ALA A 231 0.59 -13.48 -10.87
N GLN A 232 0.54 -13.47 -12.21
CA GLN A 232 0.22 -14.66 -13.02
C GLN A 232 1.33 -15.73 -12.92
N LEU A 233 2.60 -15.32 -12.96
CA LEU A 233 3.74 -16.24 -13.01
C LEU A 233 4.13 -16.80 -11.64
N PHE A 234 3.95 -16.02 -10.57
CA PHE A 234 4.41 -16.36 -9.23
C PHE A 234 3.24 -16.55 -8.26
N PRO A 235 3.05 -17.77 -7.70
CA PRO A 235 1.91 -18.08 -6.82
C PRO A 235 1.79 -17.18 -5.60
N HIS A 236 2.90 -16.66 -5.09
CA HIS A 236 3.02 -15.86 -3.87
C HIS A 236 3.05 -14.34 -4.11
N VAL A 237 2.77 -13.89 -5.35
CA VAL A 237 2.73 -12.47 -5.72
C VAL A 237 1.28 -12.03 -5.92
N TRP A 238 0.92 -10.90 -5.31
CA TRP A 238 -0.39 -10.24 -5.34
C TRP A 238 -0.20 -8.80 -5.78
N LEU A 239 -1.27 -8.11 -6.18
CA LEU A 239 -1.21 -6.70 -6.56
C LEU A 239 -2.45 -5.93 -6.15
N ASP A 240 -2.30 -4.60 -6.03
CA ASP A 240 -3.39 -3.64 -5.95
C ASP A 240 -3.18 -2.43 -6.87
N THR A 241 -4.15 -1.55 -6.92
CA THR A 241 -4.12 -0.30 -7.70
C THR A 241 -4.36 0.94 -6.84
N SER A 242 -4.28 0.80 -5.54
CA SER A 242 -4.64 1.69 -4.43
C SER A 242 -4.60 3.20 -4.72
N ALA A 243 -3.49 3.89 -4.44
CA ALA A 243 -3.35 5.35 -4.64
C ALA A 243 -3.76 5.79 -6.05
N ALA A 244 -3.39 5.00 -7.07
CA ALA A 244 -3.63 5.34 -8.45
C ALA A 244 -5.12 5.49 -8.79
N VAL A 245 -6.00 4.71 -8.15
CA VAL A 245 -7.47 4.82 -8.33
C VAL A 245 -7.96 6.21 -7.97
N SER A 246 -7.57 6.72 -6.80
CA SER A 246 -7.98 8.05 -6.35
C SER A 246 -7.38 9.16 -7.21
N HIS A 247 -6.10 9.07 -7.53
CA HIS A 247 -5.37 10.12 -8.25
C HIS A 247 -5.75 10.20 -9.74
N THR A 248 -6.12 9.09 -10.38
CA THR A 248 -6.64 9.08 -11.76
C THR A 248 -8.12 9.43 -11.85
N GLY A 249 -8.85 9.41 -10.72
CA GLY A 249 -10.23 9.87 -10.61
C GLY A 249 -11.16 9.26 -11.66
N PRO A 250 -11.79 10.08 -12.54
CA PRO A 250 -12.71 9.58 -13.56
C PRO A 250 -12.13 8.50 -14.48
N SER A 251 -10.80 8.48 -14.67
CA SER A 251 -10.09 7.52 -15.53
C SER A 251 -9.72 6.20 -14.83
N SER A 252 -10.02 6.07 -13.54
CA SER A 252 -9.67 4.89 -12.72
C SER A 252 -10.21 3.56 -13.28
N GLN A 253 -11.29 3.59 -14.06
CA GLN A 253 -11.83 2.39 -14.69
C GLN A 253 -10.80 1.69 -15.59
N THR A 254 -9.97 2.43 -16.33
CA THR A 254 -8.96 1.85 -17.21
C THR A 254 -7.95 1.04 -16.42
N LEU A 255 -7.40 1.61 -15.34
CA LEU A 255 -6.38 0.93 -14.57
C LEU A 255 -6.91 -0.26 -13.74
N VAL A 256 -8.16 -0.18 -13.25
CA VAL A 256 -8.80 -1.34 -12.62
C VAL A 256 -9.02 -2.46 -13.66
N ARG A 257 -9.47 -2.13 -14.86
CA ARG A 257 -9.58 -3.09 -15.97
C ARG A 257 -8.23 -3.73 -16.29
N GLU A 258 -7.15 -2.94 -16.39
CA GLU A 258 -5.81 -3.45 -16.63
C GLU A 258 -5.34 -4.43 -15.54
N SER A 259 -5.70 -4.20 -14.28
CA SER A 259 -5.37 -5.13 -13.19
C SER A 259 -6.09 -6.49 -13.29
N LEU A 260 -7.20 -6.55 -14.04
CA LEU A 260 -7.98 -7.76 -14.27
C LEU A 260 -7.68 -8.44 -15.63
N GLU A 261 -6.76 -7.88 -16.44
CA GLU A 261 -6.46 -8.42 -17.79
C GLU A 261 -5.74 -9.77 -17.75
N ILE A 262 -4.74 -9.91 -16.90
CA ILE A 262 -3.85 -11.09 -16.87
C ILE A 262 -3.67 -11.67 -15.48
N ALA A 263 -3.77 -10.85 -14.43
CA ALA A 263 -3.64 -11.32 -13.07
C ALA A 263 -4.80 -12.27 -12.73
N PRO A 264 -4.53 -13.40 -12.04
CA PRO A 264 -5.62 -14.22 -11.50
C PRO A 264 -6.50 -13.37 -10.57
N LEU A 265 -7.82 -13.38 -10.78
CA LEU A 265 -8.74 -12.52 -10.02
C LEU A 265 -8.60 -12.70 -8.50
N HIS A 266 -8.23 -13.89 -8.04
CA HIS A 266 -8.03 -14.19 -6.62
C HIS A 266 -6.74 -13.58 -6.03
N LYS A 267 -5.97 -12.85 -6.82
CA LYS A 267 -4.72 -12.17 -6.42
C LYS A 267 -4.77 -10.65 -6.57
N VAL A 268 -5.89 -10.13 -7.04
CA VAL A 268 -6.11 -8.68 -7.12
C VAL A 268 -6.75 -8.20 -5.83
N LEU A 269 -6.15 -7.17 -5.22
CA LEU A 269 -6.56 -6.61 -3.93
C LEU A 269 -7.16 -5.22 -4.10
N TYR A 270 -7.90 -4.78 -3.09
CA TYR A 270 -8.31 -3.39 -2.93
C TYR A 270 -7.54 -2.75 -1.77
N ALA A 271 -7.07 -1.53 -1.98
CA ALA A 271 -6.64 -0.61 -0.94
C ALA A 271 -6.92 0.82 -1.37
N SER A 272 -6.96 1.76 -0.45
CA SER A 272 -7.10 3.19 -0.75
C SER A 272 -5.76 3.91 -0.82
N ASP A 273 -4.79 3.46 -0.04
CA ASP A 273 -3.54 4.19 0.24
C ASP A 273 -3.82 5.63 0.69
N ALA A 274 -4.89 5.80 1.46
CA ALA A 274 -5.32 7.12 1.90
C ALA A 274 -4.46 7.63 3.04
N PHE A 275 -4.02 8.88 2.93
CA PHE A 275 -3.25 9.58 3.94
C PHE A 275 -3.70 11.04 4.06
N GLY A 276 -3.94 11.50 5.27
CA GLY A 276 -4.15 12.91 5.61
C GLY A 276 -5.48 13.52 5.16
N LEU A 277 -6.17 12.94 4.16
CA LEU A 277 -7.44 13.42 3.64
C LEU A 277 -8.50 12.30 3.66
N PRO A 278 -9.58 12.44 4.44
CA PRO A 278 -10.66 11.45 4.48
C PRO A 278 -11.38 11.30 3.13
N GLU A 279 -11.31 12.30 2.27
CA GLU A 279 -11.80 12.27 0.90
C GLU A 279 -11.17 11.13 0.07
N LEU A 280 -9.92 10.76 0.34
CA LEU A 280 -9.24 9.66 -0.36
C LEU A 280 -9.91 8.30 -0.10
N TYR A 281 -10.38 8.06 1.14
CA TYR A 281 -11.11 6.83 1.48
C TYR A 281 -12.46 6.76 0.73
N ALA A 282 -13.25 7.83 0.77
CA ALA A 282 -14.54 7.89 0.10
C ALA A 282 -14.41 7.78 -1.43
N CYS A 283 -13.52 8.58 -2.02
CA CYS A 283 -13.29 8.58 -3.46
C CYS A 283 -12.70 7.25 -3.94
N GLY A 284 -11.67 6.73 -3.26
CA GLY A 284 -11.00 5.49 -3.65
C GLY A 284 -11.98 4.31 -3.67
N SER A 285 -12.76 4.12 -2.59
CA SER A 285 -13.73 3.04 -2.52
C SER A 285 -14.83 3.16 -3.56
N TRP A 286 -15.36 4.37 -3.78
CA TRP A 286 -16.42 4.61 -4.77
C TRP A 286 -15.93 4.38 -6.20
N LEU A 287 -14.75 4.91 -6.54
CA LEU A 287 -14.19 4.77 -7.88
C LEU A 287 -13.85 3.31 -8.19
N TRP A 288 -13.24 2.61 -7.24
CA TRP A 288 -12.88 1.21 -7.40
C TRP A 288 -14.12 0.31 -7.59
N ARG A 289 -15.12 0.43 -6.71
CA ARG A 289 -16.38 -0.33 -6.83
C ARG A 289 -17.09 -0.05 -8.15
N ARG A 290 -17.12 1.22 -8.56
CA ARG A 290 -17.71 1.62 -9.85
C ARG A 290 -16.96 1.00 -11.03
N ALA A 291 -15.63 0.95 -10.96
CA ALA A 291 -14.80 0.39 -12.01
C ALA A 291 -14.98 -1.13 -12.11
N VAL A 292 -14.90 -1.85 -10.99
CA VAL A 292 -15.14 -3.30 -10.93
C VAL A 292 -16.55 -3.64 -11.42
N GLY A 293 -17.56 -2.93 -10.91
CA GLY A 293 -18.95 -3.15 -11.34
C GLY A 293 -19.11 -3.04 -12.85
N ARG A 294 -18.55 -2.01 -13.47
CA ARG A 294 -18.64 -1.83 -14.94
C ARG A 294 -17.91 -2.91 -15.74
N VAL A 295 -16.77 -3.40 -15.24
CA VAL A 295 -16.07 -4.50 -15.90
C VAL A 295 -16.90 -5.80 -15.82
N LEU A 296 -17.46 -6.09 -14.66
CA LEU A 296 -18.29 -7.29 -14.48
C LEU A 296 -19.63 -7.19 -15.23
N ASP A 297 -20.26 -6.01 -15.29
CA ASP A 297 -21.48 -5.78 -16.08
C ASP A 297 -21.23 -6.00 -17.58
N GLU A 298 -20.07 -5.58 -18.09
CA GLU A 298 -19.66 -5.84 -19.48
C GLU A 298 -19.47 -7.34 -19.73
N TRP A 299 -18.75 -8.04 -18.84
CA TRP A 299 -18.56 -9.49 -18.98
C TRP A 299 -19.88 -10.28 -18.88
N LEU A 300 -20.84 -9.80 -18.08
CA LEU A 300 -22.20 -10.36 -18.02
C LEU A 300 -22.95 -10.12 -19.33
N ALA A 301 -22.88 -8.91 -19.88
CA ALA A 301 -23.55 -8.53 -21.13
C ALA A 301 -23.01 -9.32 -22.34
N ASP A 302 -21.70 -9.62 -22.32
CA ASP A 302 -21.02 -10.41 -23.35
C ASP A 302 -21.13 -11.93 -23.16
N ASP A 303 -21.89 -12.39 -22.15
CA ASP A 303 -22.07 -13.80 -21.76
C ASP A 303 -20.76 -14.54 -21.45
N LEU A 304 -19.73 -13.79 -20.96
CA LEU A 304 -18.46 -14.36 -20.55
C LEU A 304 -18.51 -14.96 -19.14
N ILE A 305 -19.40 -14.45 -18.28
CA ILE A 305 -19.63 -14.94 -16.91
C ILE A 305 -21.13 -14.97 -16.61
N GLY A 306 -21.53 -15.85 -15.68
CA GLY A 306 -22.91 -15.85 -15.14
C GLY A 306 -23.08 -14.93 -13.93
N ALA A 307 -24.34 -14.63 -13.56
CA ALA A 307 -24.64 -13.78 -12.41
C ALA A 307 -24.09 -14.33 -11.07
N ALA A 308 -23.93 -15.66 -10.95
CA ALA A 308 -23.32 -16.31 -9.80
C ALA A 308 -21.82 -15.99 -9.72
N ASP A 309 -21.12 -16.04 -10.87
CA ASP A 309 -19.71 -15.67 -10.95
C ASP A 309 -19.48 -14.19 -10.64
N ALA A 310 -20.31 -13.31 -11.18
CA ALA A 310 -20.20 -11.88 -10.91
C ALA A 310 -20.30 -11.58 -9.40
N ARG A 311 -21.28 -12.17 -8.70
CA ARG A 311 -21.39 -12.04 -7.23
C ARG A 311 -20.15 -12.58 -6.51
N ARG A 312 -19.67 -13.75 -6.90
CA ARG A 312 -18.45 -14.37 -6.33
C ARG A 312 -17.21 -13.50 -6.57
N TYR A 313 -17.07 -12.87 -7.74
CA TYR A 313 -15.94 -11.97 -8.03
C TYR A 313 -16.01 -10.68 -7.23
N VAL A 314 -17.19 -10.08 -7.04
CA VAL A 314 -17.36 -8.91 -6.17
C VAL A 314 -16.91 -9.22 -4.75
N GLU A 315 -17.38 -10.33 -4.17
CA GLU A 315 -17.01 -10.78 -2.82
C GLU A 315 -15.50 -11.04 -2.73
N MET A 316 -14.96 -11.74 -3.70
CA MET A 316 -13.54 -12.11 -3.75
C MET A 316 -12.65 -10.87 -3.86
N LEU A 317 -12.92 -9.97 -4.79
CA LEU A 317 -12.11 -8.77 -5.04
C LEU A 317 -12.26 -7.72 -3.92
N GLY A 318 -13.47 -7.59 -3.37
CA GLY A 318 -13.75 -6.58 -2.34
C GLY A 318 -13.29 -6.97 -0.93
N ARG A 319 -13.17 -8.28 -0.65
CA ARG A 319 -12.92 -8.77 0.71
C ARG A 319 -12.11 -10.07 0.75
N GLY A 320 -12.57 -11.14 0.13
CA GLY A 320 -12.03 -12.48 0.30
C GLY A 320 -10.55 -12.61 -0.05
N ASN A 321 -10.09 -11.89 -1.07
CA ASN A 321 -8.67 -11.89 -1.45
C ASN A 321 -7.78 -11.34 -0.34
N ALA A 322 -8.17 -10.20 0.26
CA ALA A 322 -7.40 -9.60 1.34
C ALA A 322 -7.35 -10.50 2.58
N LEU A 323 -8.48 -11.10 2.97
CA LEU A 323 -8.51 -12.03 4.11
C LEU A 323 -7.52 -13.19 3.91
N ARG A 324 -7.54 -13.86 2.73
CA ARG A 324 -6.58 -14.93 2.43
C ARG A 324 -5.14 -14.44 2.33
N ALA A 325 -4.93 -13.30 1.68
CA ALA A 325 -3.58 -12.77 1.46
C ALA A 325 -2.89 -12.40 2.78
N TYR A 326 -3.63 -11.93 3.76
CA TYR A 326 -3.11 -11.54 5.07
C TYR A 326 -3.37 -12.58 6.18
N GLY A 327 -4.07 -13.68 5.90
CA GLY A 327 -4.34 -14.72 6.89
C GLY A 327 -5.32 -14.28 7.97
N LEU A 328 -6.36 -13.52 7.59
CA LEU A 328 -7.37 -12.91 8.47
C LEU A 328 -8.74 -13.62 8.38
N GLU A 329 -8.77 -14.83 7.87
CA GLU A 329 -9.99 -15.65 7.75
C GLU A 329 -10.48 -16.16 9.11
#